data_29cbe9a106d05a2c6bf7ce253a127d1b
#
_entry.id   29cbe9a106d05a2c6bf7ce253a127d1b
#
_cell.length_a   1.000
_cell.length_b   1.000
_cell.length_c   1.000
_cell.angle_alpha   90.00
_cell.angle_beta   90.00
_cell.angle_gamma   90.00
#
_symmetry.space_group_name_H-M   'P 1'
#
loop_
_entity.id
_entity.type
_entity.pdbx_description
1 polymer ?
#
loop_
_entity_poly.entity_id
_entity_poly.type
_entity_poly.pdbx_seq_one_letter_code
_entity_poly.pdbx_strand_id
1 'polypeptide(L)'
;MRFLLKQLLFFLVSFNVIAQVQEEINPPANIKTIIFKGPTEDQFPVVKLGEAINLEFDDLTATEQDYYYKIVHCDYDWTPSQLLKSQYLNGIDNQRIIDYENSYNTLQPYSNYRLTIPNNEVQLKVTGNYVLEIYNMYRELQFTRRFVVYKDVVQIKANYLFAN
;
A
#
# COMPACT_ATOMS: atom_id res chain seq x y z
N MET A 1 -23.10 -6.11 47.90
CA MET A 1 -22.09 -7.04 47.37
C MET A 1 -22.43 -7.56 45.94
N ARG A 2 -23.67 -7.92 45.62
CA ARG A 2 -24.08 -8.42 44.28
C ARG A 2 -24.05 -7.33 43.17
N PHE A 3 -24.21 -6.06 43.49
CA PHE A 3 -24.21 -4.94 42.52
C PHE A 3 -22.78 -4.55 42.07
N LEU A 4 -21.83 -4.58 42.98
CA LEU A 4 -20.41 -4.33 42.70
C LEU A 4 -19.78 -5.41 41.82
N LEU A 5 -20.21 -6.66 41.98
CA LEU A 5 -19.71 -7.78 41.17
C LEU A 5 -20.21 -7.70 39.71
N LYS A 6 -21.41 -7.17 39.45
CA LYS A 6 -21.94 -6.93 38.10
C LYS A 6 -21.26 -5.76 37.39
N GLN A 7 -20.87 -4.72 38.11
CA GLN A 7 -20.12 -3.60 37.55
C GLN A 7 -18.67 -3.99 37.24
N LEU A 8 -18.04 -4.84 38.04
CA LEU A 8 -16.71 -5.35 37.79
C LEU A 8 -16.68 -6.27 36.55
N LEU A 9 -17.73 -7.05 36.30
CA LEU A 9 -17.85 -7.93 35.14
C LEU A 9 -18.06 -7.11 33.84
N PHE A 10 -18.73 -5.96 33.89
CA PHE A 10 -18.92 -5.07 32.74
C PHE A 10 -17.63 -4.35 32.34
N PHE A 11 -16.74 -4.11 33.29
CA PHE A 11 -15.45 -3.46 33.02
C PHE A 11 -14.40 -4.40 32.40
N LEU A 12 -14.55 -5.71 32.55
CA LEU A 12 -13.65 -6.74 32.01
C LEU A 12 -13.92 -7.11 30.54
N VAL A 13 -15.04 -6.67 29.96
CA VAL A 13 -15.42 -7.01 28.57
C VAL A 13 -14.93 -5.96 27.52
N SER A 14 -14.34 -4.85 27.95
CA SER A 14 -14.14 -3.68 27.09
C SER A 14 -12.73 -3.47 26.52
N PHE A 15 -11.82 -4.45 26.54
CA PHE A 15 -10.49 -4.29 25.97
C PHE A 15 -10.07 -5.47 25.07
N ASN A 16 -10.81 -5.66 23.98
CA ASN A 16 -10.23 -6.34 22.82
C ASN A 16 -10.07 -5.31 21.68
N VAL A 17 -9.11 -4.41 21.82
CA VAL A 17 -8.55 -3.72 20.66
C VAL A 17 -7.66 -4.74 19.97
N ILE A 18 -8.24 -5.50 19.06
CA ILE A 18 -7.46 -6.31 18.13
C ILE A 18 -6.81 -5.31 17.17
N ALA A 19 -5.52 -5.06 17.36
CA ALA A 19 -4.71 -4.42 16.32
C ALA A 19 -4.76 -5.35 15.10
N GLN A 20 -5.52 -4.98 14.08
CA GLN A 20 -5.60 -5.75 12.84
C GLN A 20 -4.32 -5.48 12.04
N VAL A 21 -3.47 -6.50 11.96
CA VAL A 21 -2.37 -6.53 10.99
C VAL A 21 -2.98 -6.38 9.60
N GLN A 22 -2.50 -5.39 8.83
CA GLN A 22 -2.98 -5.16 7.47
C GLN A 22 -2.40 -6.22 6.54
N GLU A 23 -3.10 -7.32 6.35
CA GLU A 23 -2.71 -8.36 5.40
C GLU A 23 -2.98 -7.91 3.96
N GLU A 24 -2.22 -8.48 3.00
CA GLU A 24 -2.52 -8.26 1.59
C GLU A 24 -3.84 -8.94 1.21
N ILE A 25 -4.72 -8.16 0.61
CA ILE A 25 -5.99 -8.65 0.08
C ILE A 25 -5.79 -9.05 -1.36
N ASN A 26 -6.19 -10.27 -1.69
CA ASN A 26 -6.15 -10.80 -3.04
C ASN A 26 -7.22 -10.14 -3.92
N PRO A 27 -6.93 -9.94 -5.22
CA PRO A 27 -7.87 -9.32 -6.14
C PRO A 27 -9.07 -10.23 -6.42
N PRO A 28 -10.22 -9.65 -6.83
CA PRO A 28 -11.35 -10.40 -7.35
C PRO A 28 -11.00 -11.08 -8.70
N ALA A 29 -11.85 -11.98 -9.15
CA ALA A 29 -11.56 -12.86 -10.30
C ALA A 29 -11.35 -12.12 -11.63
N ASN A 30 -11.89 -10.92 -11.78
CA ASN A 30 -11.73 -10.08 -12.98
C ASN A 30 -10.40 -9.32 -13.02
N ILE A 31 -9.73 -9.13 -11.90
CA ILE A 31 -8.42 -8.43 -11.85
C ILE A 31 -7.31 -9.47 -11.96
N LYS A 32 -6.40 -9.28 -12.91
CA LYS A 32 -5.30 -10.19 -13.24
C LYS A 32 -3.99 -9.43 -13.44
N THR A 33 -2.91 -10.18 -13.62
CA THR A 33 -1.59 -9.67 -14.04
C THR A 33 -1.10 -8.52 -13.15
N ILE A 34 -1.30 -8.62 -11.81
CA ILE A 34 -0.84 -7.56 -10.93
C ILE A 34 0.68 -7.61 -10.83
N ILE A 35 1.32 -6.55 -11.35
CA ILE A 35 2.75 -6.29 -11.25
C ILE A 35 2.93 -5.08 -10.34
N PHE A 36 3.65 -5.26 -9.22
CA PHE A 36 3.94 -4.18 -8.29
C PHE A 36 5.42 -4.21 -7.95
N LYS A 37 6.17 -3.22 -8.46
CA LYS A 37 7.63 -3.22 -8.37
C LYS A 37 8.23 -1.82 -8.25
N GLY A 38 9.36 -1.75 -7.55
CA GLY A 38 10.23 -0.60 -7.50
C GLY A 38 11.23 -0.58 -8.67
N PRO A 39 12.35 0.16 -8.53
CA PRO A 39 13.44 0.20 -9.50
C PRO A 39 14.16 -1.14 -9.66
N THR A 40 14.16 -1.96 -8.61
CA THR A 40 14.67 -3.33 -8.63
C THR A 40 13.55 -4.30 -9.00
N GLU A 41 13.88 -5.42 -9.66
CA GLU A 41 12.90 -6.44 -10.05
C GLU A 41 12.57 -7.43 -8.92
N ASP A 42 12.82 -7.06 -7.67
CA ASP A 42 12.57 -7.89 -6.51
C ASP A 42 11.07 -8.15 -6.32
N GLN A 43 10.75 -9.36 -5.86
CA GLN A 43 9.35 -9.78 -5.62
C GLN A 43 8.63 -8.96 -4.56
N PHE A 44 9.39 -8.40 -3.59
CA PHE A 44 8.86 -7.51 -2.57
C PHE A 44 9.40 -6.10 -2.81
N PRO A 45 8.54 -5.12 -3.10
CA PRO A 45 9.00 -3.80 -3.47
C PRO A 45 9.55 -3.04 -2.27
N VAL A 46 10.87 -2.86 -2.27
CA VAL A 46 11.61 -2.02 -1.33
C VAL A 46 12.21 -0.87 -2.12
N VAL A 47 11.81 0.36 -1.83
CA VAL A 47 12.20 1.55 -2.59
C VAL A 47 12.83 2.59 -1.70
N LYS A 48 13.76 3.36 -2.24
CA LYS A 48 14.32 4.52 -1.56
C LYS A 48 13.33 5.67 -1.58
N LEU A 49 13.30 6.46 -0.50
CA LEU A 49 12.43 7.62 -0.43
C LEU A 49 12.68 8.58 -1.61
N GLY A 50 11.64 8.81 -2.40
CA GLY A 50 11.67 9.60 -3.64
C GLY A 50 11.86 8.79 -4.91
N GLU A 51 12.19 7.50 -4.84
CA GLU A 51 12.18 6.61 -6.00
C GLU A 51 10.75 6.17 -6.35
N ALA A 52 10.55 5.83 -7.63
CA ALA A 52 9.24 5.42 -8.13
C ALA A 52 8.94 3.96 -7.79
N ILE A 53 7.69 3.71 -7.39
CA ILE A 53 7.08 2.39 -7.35
C ILE A 53 5.94 2.34 -8.34
N ASN A 54 5.83 1.25 -9.10
CA ASN A 54 4.87 1.10 -10.19
C ASN A 54 3.93 -0.06 -9.92
N LEU A 55 2.64 0.21 -10.03
CA LEU A 55 1.58 -0.79 -10.06
C LEU A 55 1.05 -0.89 -11.48
N GLU A 56 0.86 -2.10 -11.96
CA GLU A 56 0.19 -2.42 -13.21
C GLU A 56 -0.76 -3.59 -12.97
N PHE A 57 -1.96 -3.54 -13.55
CA PHE A 57 -2.92 -4.66 -13.48
C PHE A 57 -3.92 -4.62 -14.64
N ASP A 58 -4.46 -5.80 -14.97
CA ASP A 58 -5.48 -5.97 -15.99
C ASP A 58 -6.86 -6.20 -15.38
N ASP A 59 -7.86 -5.49 -15.89
CA ASP A 59 -9.27 -5.77 -15.59
C ASP A 59 -9.95 -6.42 -16.80
N LEU A 60 -10.48 -7.62 -16.60
CA LEU A 60 -11.10 -8.47 -17.62
C LEU A 60 -12.61 -8.22 -17.79
N THR A 61 -13.18 -7.18 -17.20
CA THR A 61 -14.63 -6.88 -17.32
C THR A 61 -15.06 -6.42 -18.72
N ALA A 62 -14.10 -6.22 -19.64
CA ALA A 62 -14.32 -5.74 -21.01
C ALA A 62 -14.95 -4.35 -21.12
N THR A 63 -15.09 -3.65 -20.01
CA THR A 63 -15.56 -2.26 -19.90
C THR A 63 -14.63 -1.48 -19.00
N GLU A 64 -14.36 -0.25 -19.39
CA GLU A 64 -13.58 0.68 -18.55
C GLU A 64 -14.21 0.84 -17.18
N GLN A 65 -13.40 0.71 -16.12
CA GLN A 65 -13.80 0.85 -14.73
C GLN A 65 -13.00 1.99 -14.07
N ASP A 66 -13.62 2.66 -13.12
CA ASP A 66 -12.94 3.66 -12.31
C ASP A 66 -12.30 3.01 -11.08
N TYR A 67 -10.98 3.05 -11.04
CA TYR A 67 -10.21 2.62 -9.88
C TYR A 67 -9.61 3.81 -9.15
N TYR A 68 -9.61 3.73 -7.82
CA TYR A 68 -9.05 4.74 -6.91
C TYR A 68 -8.01 4.10 -6.01
N TYR A 69 -6.99 4.85 -5.62
CA TYR A 69 -5.96 4.36 -4.73
C TYR A 69 -5.87 5.16 -3.44
N LYS A 70 -5.49 4.48 -2.36
CA LYS A 70 -5.11 5.08 -1.08
C LYS A 70 -3.78 4.52 -0.62
N ILE A 71 -3.07 5.32 0.16
CA ILE A 71 -1.78 4.96 0.73
C ILE A 71 -1.91 5.02 2.24
N VAL A 72 -1.58 3.92 2.92
CA VAL A 72 -1.61 3.80 4.38
C VAL A 72 -0.20 3.56 4.88
N HIS A 73 0.28 4.40 5.80
CA HIS A 73 1.54 4.16 6.51
C HIS A 73 1.30 3.21 7.67
N CYS A 74 2.17 2.22 7.83
CA CYS A 74 2.08 1.19 8.85
C CYS A 74 3.32 1.18 9.74
N ASP A 75 3.14 0.70 10.97
CA ASP A 75 4.22 0.39 11.88
C ASP A 75 4.97 -0.90 11.45
N TYR A 76 6.00 -1.29 12.22
CA TYR A 76 6.86 -2.44 11.88
C TYR A 76 6.10 -3.78 11.77
N ASP A 77 4.97 -3.91 12.44
CA ASP A 77 4.09 -5.08 12.46
C ASP A 77 2.95 -5.02 11.43
N TRP A 78 2.98 -4.04 10.52
CA TRP A 78 1.97 -3.77 9.50
C TRP A 78 0.61 -3.30 10.05
N THR A 79 0.52 -2.89 11.30
CA THR A 79 -0.65 -2.15 11.79
C THR A 79 -0.62 -0.71 11.29
N PRO A 80 -1.78 -0.11 10.95
CA PRO A 80 -1.82 1.30 10.57
C PRO A 80 -1.20 2.18 11.65
N SER A 81 -0.25 3.03 11.28
CA SER A 81 0.44 3.90 12.22
C SER A 81 -0.46 5.01 12.74
N GLN A 82 -0.07 5.61 13.86
CA GLN A 82 -0.78 6.75 14.45
C GLN A 82 -0.46 8.09 13.74
N LEU A 83 0.35 8.07 12.68
CA LEU A 83 0.68 9.28 11.94
C LEU A 83 -0.53 9.83 11.20
N LEU A 84 -0.71 11.14 11.26
CA LEU A 84 -1.68 11.82 10.39
C LEU A 84 -1.22 11.76 8.93
N LYS A 85 -2.16 11.68 7.98
CA LYS A 85 -1.83 11.65 6.55
C LYS A 85 -0.85 12.72 6.11
N SER A 86 -1.03 13.95 6.56
CA SER A 86 -0.15 15.07 6.26
C SER A 86 1.29 14.91 6.78
N GLN A 87 1.53 13.99 7.71
CA GLN A 87 2.87 13.70 8.24
C GLN A 87 3.64 12.74 7.32
N TYR A 88 2.98 11.79 6.67
CA TYR A 88 3.63 10.80 5.82
C TYR A 88 3.38 10.98 4.32
N LEU A 89 2.35 11.76 3.91
CA LEU A 89 2.09 12.12 2.53
C LEU A 89 2.16 13.64 2.32
N ASN A 90 2.63 14.05 1.16
CA ASN A 90 2.45 15.37 0.59
C ASN A 90 1.48 15.23 -0.59
N GLY A 91 0.43 16.06 -0.62
CA GLY A 91 -0.66 15.94 -1.59
C GLY A 91 -1.86 15.15 -1.05
N ILE A 92 -2.68 14.65 -1.96
CA ILE A 92 -3.96 14.00 -1.66
C ILE A 92 -3.97 12.62 -2.33
N ASP A 93 -4.15 11.58 -1.54
CA ASP A 93 -4.49 10.24 -2.02
C ASP A 93 -6.01 10.09 -2.20
N ASN A 94 -6.49 8.93 -2.57
CA ASN A 94 -7.85 8.66 -3.00
C ASN A 94 -8.18 9.33 -4.35
N GLN A 95 -7.16 9.35 -5.22
CA GLN A 95 -7.27 9.82 -6.59
C GLN A 95 -7.62 8.66 -7.52
N ARG A 96 -8.30 8.99 -8.62
CA ARG A 96 -8.58 8.03 -9.69
C ARG A 96 -7.29 7.67 -10.42
N ILE A 97 -7.13 6.40 -10.78
CA ILE A 97 -6.10 5.94 -11.70
C ILE A 97 -6.54 6.33 -13.11
N ILE A 98 -5.84 7.29 -13.71
CA ILE A 98 -6.20 7.86 -15.03
C ILE A 98 -5.36 7.30 -16.18
N ASP A 99 -4.25 6.64 -15.86
CA ASP A 99 -3.40 5.98 -16.86
C ASP A 99 -3.91 4.55 -17.09
N TYR A 100 -4.60 4.35 -18.19
CA TYR A 100 -5.08 3.03 -18.61
C TYR A 100 -5.15 2.93 -20.11
N GLU A 101 -5.10 1.69 -20.62
CA GLU A 101 -5.15 1.35 -22.01
C GLU A 101 -6.07 0.16 -22.23
N ASN A 102 -6.99 0.28 -23.20
CA ASN A 102 -7.90 -0.80 -23.53
C ASN A 102 -7.27 -1.72 -24.58
N SER A 103 -7.42 -3.03 -24.40
CA SER A 103 -6.99 -4.02 -25.39
C SER A 103 -7.75 -3.85 -26.69
N TYR A 104 -7.07 -4.10 -27.80
CA TYR A 104 -7.66 -4.03 -29.13
C TYR A 104 -7.53 -5.38 -29.84
N ASN A 105 -8.64 -5.87 -30.42
CA ASN A 105 -8.71 -7.11 -31.22
C ASN A 105 -8.19 -8.36 -30.48
N THR A 106 -8.50 -8.49 -29.19
CA THR A 106 -8.15 -9.63 -28.34
C THR A 106 -9.36 -10.56 -28.16
N LEU A 107 -9.12 -11.88 -27.96
CA LEU A 107 -10.20 -12.84 -27.66
C LEU A 107 -10.90 -12.55 -26.33
N GLN A 108 -10.14 -12.13 -25.34
CA GLN A 108 -10.62 -11.64 -24.06
C GLN A 108 -10.29 -10.14 -23.97
N PRO A 109 -11.30 -9.25 -24.06
CA PRO A 109 -11.07 -7.85 -23.84
C PRO A 109 -10.64 -7.56 -22.40
N TYR A 110 -9.72 -6.63 -22.22
CA TYR A 110 -9.26 -6.16 -20.93
C TYR A 110 -8.85 -4.69 -20.99
N SER A 111 -8.81 -4.06 -19.83
CA SER A 111 -8.21 -2.73 -19.63
C SER A 111 -7.00 -2.87 -18.73
N ASN A 112 -5.83 -2.39 -19.17
CA ASN A 112 -4.60 -2.36 -18.41
C ASN A 112 -4.49 -1.01 -17.69
N TYR A 113 -4.35 -1.02 -16.38
CA TYR A 113 -4.23 0.16 -15.51
C TYR A 113 -2.82 0.29 -14.98
N ARG A 114 -2.32 1.53 -14.94
CA ARG A 114 -0.97 1.84 -14.46
C ARG A 114 -1.02 2.96 -13.42
N LEU A 115 -0.24 2.80 -12.36
CA LEU A 115 -0.08 3.80 -11.31
C LEU A 115 1.39 3.89 -10.89
N THR A 116 1.95 5.09 -10.96
CA THR A 116 3.29 5.38 -10.46
C THR A 116 3.20 6.26 -9.21
N ILE A 117 3.95 5.92 -8.17
CA ILE A 117 4.09 6.69 -6.93
C ILE A 117 5.59 6.91 -6.69
N PRO A 118 6.07 8.15 -6.42
CA PRO A 118 5.31 9.40 -6.37
C PRO A 118 4.82 9.87 -7.76
N ASN A 119 3.77 10.70 -7.74
CA ASN A 119 3.24 11.38 -8.91
C ASN A 119 2.94 12.86 -8.59
N ASN A 120 2.25 13.56 -9.49
CA ASN A 120 1.92 14.97 -9.29
C ASN A 120 0.94 15.22 -8.12
N GLU A 121 0.12 14.22 -7.80
CA GLU A 121 -0.92 14.33 -6.78
C GLU A 121 -0.45 13.90 -5.40
N VAL A 122 0.54 12.97 -5.32
CA VAL A 122 0.96 12.40 -4.05
C VAL A 122 2.45 12.08 -4.03
N GLN A 123 3.09 12.39 -2.89
CA GLN A 123 4.50 12.07 -2.60
C GLN A 123 4.64 11.52 -1.19
N LEU A 124 5.53 10.54 -1.00
CA LEU A 124 5.87 10.00 0.31
C LEU A 124 6.88 10.91 1.01
N LYS A 125 6.69 11.16 2.31
CA LYS A 125 7.55 12.07 3.12
C LYS A 125 8.45 11.35 4.08
N VAL A 126 8.07 10.17 4.55
CA VAL A 126 8.77 9.42 5.59
C VAL A 126 9.08 8.00 5.15
N THR A 127 10.04 7.39 5.79
CA THR A 127 10.38 5.98 5.63
C THR A 127 9.44 5.12 6.47
N GLY A 128 9.29 3.84 6.12
CA GLY A 128 8.46 2.90 6.85
C GLY A 128 7.78 1.88 5.96
N ASN A 129 6.86 1.15 6.56
CA ASN A 129 6.01 0.20 5.87
C ASN A 129 4.77 0.91 5.32
N TYR A 130 4.37 0.55 4.13
CA TYR A 130 3.22 1.13 3.47
C TYR A 130 2.33 0.06 2.84
N VAL A 131 1.04 0.33 2.81
CA VAL A 131 0.06 -0.46 2.08
C VAL A 131 -0.59 0.44 1.03
N LEU A 132 -0.55 0.00 -0.22
CA LEU A 132 -1.32 0.56 -1.32
C LEU A 132 -2.64 -0.20 -1.42
N GLU A 133 -3.74 0.51 -1.32
CA GLU A 133 -5.11 0.00 -1.38
C GLU A 133 -5.76 0.47 -2.68
N ILE A 134 -6.36 -0.46 -3.43
CA ILE A 134 -7.08 -0.17 -4.68
C ILE A 134 -8.57 -0.40 -4.46
N TYR A 135 -9.37 0.60 -4.80
CA TYR A 135 -10.82 0.65 -4.65
C TYR A 135 -11.52 0.82 -6.00
N ASN A 136 -12.72 0.29 -6.13
CA ASN A 136 -13.60 0.60 -7.25
C ASN A 136 -14.39 1.92 -7.01
N MET A 137 -15.21 2.31 -7.98
CA MET A 137 -16.07 3.51 -7.91
C MET A 137 -17.08 3.48 -6.75
N TYR A 138 -17.45 2.31 -6.26
CA TYR A 138 -18.36 2.11 -5.13
C TYR A 138 -17.67 2.16 -3.79
N ARG A 139 -16.35 2.45 -3.75
CA ARG A 139 -15.48 2.43 -2.57
C ARG A 139 -15.31 1.05 -1.95
N GLU A 140 -15.47 0.00 -2.73
CA GLU A 140 -15.19 -1.35 -2.32
C GLU A 140 -13.72 -1.67 -2.58
N LEU A 141 -13.03 -2.16 -1.55
CA LEU A 141 -11.63 -2.54 -1.62
C LEU A 141 -11.46 -3.75 -2.55
N GLN A 142 -10.65 -3.61 -3.58
CA GLN A 142 -10.41 -4.64 -4.57
C GLN A 142 -9.20 -5.49 -4.22
N PHE A 143 -8.08 -4.86 -3.90
CA PHE A 143 -6.87 -5.54 -3.46
C PHE A 143 -5.91 -4.57 -2.77
N THR A 144 -4.91 -5.14 -2.10
CA THR A 144 -3.83 -4.36 -1.48
C THR A 144 -2.46 -4.87 -1.88
N ARG A 145 -1.43 -4.01 -1.80
CA ARG A 145 -0.03 -4.38 -1.96
C ARG A 145 0.83 -3.68 -0.92
N ARG A 146 1.74 -4.43 -0.32
CA ARG A 146 2.70 -3.95 0.68
C ARG A 146 3.99 -3.48 0.01
N PHE A 147 4.58 -2.42 0.54
CA PHE A 147 5.92 -1.97 0.14
C PHE A 147 6.64 -1.30 1.29
N VAL A 148 7.95 -1.24 1.20
CA VAL A 148 8.81 -0.61 2.21
C VAL A 148 9.54 0.56 1.58
N VAL A 149 9.55 1.69 2.30
CA VAL A 149 10.30 2.88 1.91
C VAL A 149 11.46 3.07 2.88
N TYR A 150 12.68 3.15 2.37
CA TYR A 150 13.89 3.36 3.16
C TYR A 150 14.63 4.64 2.75
N LYS A 151 15.60 5.04 3.56
CA LYS A 151 16.52 6.14 3.26
C LYS A 151 17.92 5.77 3.74
N ASP A 152 18.92 6.07 2.91
CA ASP A 152 20.32 5.90 3.30
C ASP A 152 20.71 6.98 4.31
N VAL A 153 20.88 6.60 5.56
CA VAL A 153 21.30 7.50 6.65
C VAL A 153 22.71 7.24 7.14
N VAL A 154 23.32 6.11 6.75
CA VAL A 154 24.64 5.70 7.21
C VAL A 154 25.56 5.40 6.02
N GLN A 155 26.75 6.02 6.02
CA GLN A 155 27.84 5.65 5.13
C GLN A 155 28.89 4.88 5.90
N ILE A 156 29.13 3.61 5.52
CA ILE A 156 30.18 2.79 6.09
C ILE A 156 31.44 2.93 5.24
N LYS A 157 32.55 3.44 5.84
CA LYS A 157 33.88 3.48 5.23
C LYS A 157 34.73 2.38 5.91
N ALA A 158 35.15 1.38 5.15
CA ALA A 158 36.10 0.38 5.59
C ALA A 158 37.51 0.78 5.13
N ASN A 159 38.45 0.99 6.07
CA ASN A 159 39.87 1.18 5.79
C ASN A 159 40.62 -0.12 6.13
N TYR A 160 41.26 -0.69 5.12
CA TYR A 160 42.12 -1.85 5.31
C TYR A 160 43.56 -1.34 5.59
N LEU A 161 44.09 -1.65 6.78
CA LEU A 161 45.47 -1.46 7.11
C LEU A 161 46.21 -2.77 6.86
N PHE A 162 47.12 -2.78 5.89
CA PHE A 162 48.04 -3.91 5.74
C PHE A 162 49.10 -3.80 6.81
N ALA A 163 49.20 -4.82 7.66
CA ALA A 163 50.35 -4.99 8.56
C ALA A 163 51.58 -5.37 7.72
N ASN A 164 52.65 -4.56 7.81
CA ASN A 164 53.97 -4.87 7.27
C ASN A 164 54.68 -5.90 8.12
#